data_33639f78a12344c3e75a498585d3d2e8
#
_entry.id   33639f78a12344c3e75a498585d3d2e8
#
_cell.length_a   1.000
_cell.length_b   1.000
_cell.length_c   1.000
_cell.angle_alpha   90.00
_cell.angle_beta   90.00
_cell.angle_gamma   90.00
#
_symmetry.space_group_name_H-M   'P 1'
#
loop_
_entity.id
_entity.type
_entity.pdbx_description
1 polymer ?
#
loop_
_entity_poly.entity_id
_entity_poly.type
_entity_poly.pdbx_seq_one_letter_code
_entity_poly.pdbx_strand_id
1 'polypeptide(L)'
;GSAAGGGFPQWNCNCKMCDGVRHGKINARPRTQSSIAVSGNGLDWVLFNTSPDLLAQLAAFPKLQPARSIRDTAIRGIIFMDSQIDHTTGLLMLREGCPHEIYCSDMVYEDLTTGFPLFRMLEHWNGGINRNSIPLNGDTFTIPAIDQIEFRAIPVKGKAPPYSPHRHDPHTGDNIGIQVIDTRTN
;
A
#
# COMPACT_ATOMS: atom_id res chain seq x y z
N GLY A 1 9.37 -1.48 -1.92
CA GLY A 1 9.84 -2.58 -1.10
C GLY A 1 9.44 -3.95 -1.63
N SER A 2 10.11 -5.00 -1.18
CA SER A 2 9.88 -6.36 -1.70
C SER A 2 10.07 -7.46 -0.64
N ALA A 3 10.23 -7.11 0.62
CA ALA A 3 10.27 -8.07 1.71
C ALA A 3 8.88 -8.25 2.34
N ALA A 4 8.67 -9.38 3.00
CA ALA A 4 7.52 -9.61 3.86
C ALA A 4 7.60 -8.72 5.12
N GLY A 5 6.57 -8.75 5.95
CA GLY A 5 6.50 -7.99 7.20
C GLY A 5 7.76 -8.11 8.04
N GLY A 6 8.28 -6.99 8.52
CA GLY A 6 9.54 -6.88 9.25
C GLY A 6 10.79 -6.66 8.40
N GLY A 7 10.69 -6.72 7.06
CA GLY A 7 11.81 -6.44 6.16
C GLY A 7 12.86 -7.56 6.05
N PHE A 8 13.96 -7.27 5.38
CA PHE A 8 15.13 -8.16 5.31
C PHE A 8 16.43 -7.35 5.48
N PRO A 9 17.36 -7.75 6.38
CA PRO A 9 17.22 -8.83 7.35
C PRO A 9 16.08 -8.55 8.35
N GLN A 10 15.33 -9.61 8.72
CA GLN A 10 14.24 -9.50 9.68
C GLN A 10 14.81 -9.10 11.05
N TRP A 11 14.21 -8.10 11.70
CA TRP A 11 14.74 -7.47 12.91
C TRP A 11 14.93 -8.43 14.09
N ASN A 12 14.10 -9.45 14.22
CA ASN A 12 14.12 -10.46 15.28
C ASN A 12 14.56 -11.85 14.81
N CYS A 13 15.19 -11.98 13.63
CA CYS A 13 15.61 -13.25 13.06
C CYS A 13 17.12 -13.41 13.08
N ASN A 14 17.60 -14.50 13.63
CA ASN A 14 19.01 -14.89 13.66
C ASN A 14 19.33 -16.09 12.76
N CYS A 15 18.50 -16.37 11.73
CA CYS A 15 18.84 -17.36 10.73
C CYS A 15 20.12 -16.97 9.98
N LYS A 16 20.78 -17.95 9.37
CA LYS A 16 22.04 -17.76 8.63
C LYS A 16 22.03 -16.55 7.70
N MET A 17 20.91 -16.32 6.99
CA MET A 17 20.79 -15.21 6.05
C MET A 17 20.67 -13.86 6.76
N CYS A 18 19.75 -13.74 7.71
CA CYS A 18 19.52 -12.48 8.42
C CYS A 18 20.73 -12.08 9.27
N ASP A 19 21.31 -13.02 10.01
CA ASP A 19 22.54 -12.81 10.79
C ASP A 19 23.72 -12.47 9.89
N GLY A 20 23.90 -13.24 8.82
CA GLY A 20 25.02 -13.05 7.89
C GLY A 20 24.98 -11.69 7.18
N VAL A 21 23.82 -11.22 6.76
CA VAL A 21 23.67 -9.88 6.16
C VAL A 21 23.89 -8.79 7.20
N ARG A 22 23.31 -8.93 8.41
CA ARG A 22 23.44 -7.96 9.49
C ARG A 22 24.90 -7.74 9.92
N HIS A 23 25.72 -8.79 9.86
CA HIS A 23 27.13 -8.75 10.22
C HIS A 23 28.09 -8.67 9.02
N GLY A 24 27.58 -8.41 7.82
CA GLY A 24 28.43 -8.27 6.61
C GLY A 24 29.10 -9.57 6.15
N LYS A 25 28.69 -10.73 6.66
CA LYS A 25 29.22 -12.05 6.25
C LYS A 25 28.60 -12.57 4.96
N ILE A 26 27.44 -12.03 4.57
CA ILE A 26 26.71 -12.36 3.34
C ILE A 26 26.46 -11.07 2.58
N ASN A 27 26.89 -11.06 1.32
CA ASN A 27 26.67 -9.94 0.42
C ASN A 27 25.24 -10.02 -0.18
N ALA A 28 24.25 -9.43 0.52
CA ALA A 28 22.91 -9.25 0.01
C ALA A 28 22.39 -7.88 0.43
N ARG A 29 21.54 -7.29 -0.42
CA ARG A 29 20.94 -5.98 -0.12
C ARG A 29 19.81 -6.11 0.87
N PRO A 30 19.79 -5.32 1.95
CA PRO A 30 18.60 -5.16 2.79
C PRO A 30 17.39 -4.74 1.94
N ARG A 31 16.21 -5.18 2.34
CA ARG A 31 14.96 -4.89 1.64
C ARG A 31 13.90 -4.41 2.61
N THR A 32 13.27 -3.31 2.27
CA THR A 32 12.09 -2.80 2.96
C THR A 32 10.85 -3.66 2.65
N GLN A 33 9.85 -3.55 3.50
CA GLN A 33 8.59 -4.28 3.40
C GLN A 33 7.83 -3.91 2.12
N SER A 34 6.93 -4.78 1.70
CA SER A 34 6.28 -4.70 0.39
C SER A 34 5.51 -3.40 0.20
N SER A 35 5.85 -2.67 -0.83
CA SER A 35 5.10 -1.52 -1.34
C SER A 35 5.60 -1.24 -2.76
N ILE A 36 4.67 -0.93 -3.67
CA ILE A 36 4.95 -0.69 -5.09
C ILE A 36 4.41 0.69 -5.45
N ALA A 37 5.07 1.39 -6.37
CA ALA A 37 4.58 2.61 -6.97
C ALA A 37 4.45 2.43 -8.48
N VAL A 38 3.33 2.86 -9.05
CA VAL A 38 3.02 2.79 -10.48
C VAL A 38 2.67 4.17 -11.00
N SER A 39 3.11 4.49 -12.21
CA SER A 39 2.83 5.75 -12.89
C SER A 39 2.71 5.55 -14.40
N GLY A 40 1.77 6.21 -15.04
CA GLY A 40 1.65 6.27 -16.51
C GLY A 40 2.54 7.33 -17.15
N ASN A 41 2.85 8.42 -16.43
CA ASN A 41 3.57 9.59 -16.95
C ASN A 41 4.91 9.89 -16.25
N GLY A 42 5.25 9.15 -15.19
CA GLY A 42 6.46 9.36 -14.38
C GLY A 42 6.40 10.55 -13.44
N LEU A 43 5.27 11.24 -13.33
CA LEU A 43 5.04 12.43 -12.51
C LEU A 43 3.98 12.21 -11.42
N ASP A 44 2.92 11.51 -11.76
CA ASP A 44 1.81 11.18 -10.87
C ASP A 44 1.79 9.67 -10.60
N TRP A 45 1.66 9.28 -9.34
CA TRP A 45 1.92 7.93 -8.88
C TRP A 45 0.76 7.37 -8.04
N VAL A 46 0.53 6.08 -8.20
CA VAL A 46 -0.32 5.28 -7.32
C VAL A 46 0.57 4.40 -6.47
N LEU A 47 0.31 4.37 -5.16
CA LEU A 47 0.96 3.41 -4.26
C LEU A 47 0.09 2.16 -4.11
N PHE A 48 0.71 1.01 -4.13
CA PHE A 48 0.12 -0.26 -3.72
C PHE A 48 0.64 -0.59 -2.34
N ASN A 49 -0.24 -0.53 -1.37
CA ASN A 49 0.06 -0.61 0.06
C ASN A 49 0.98 0.53 0.56
N THR A 50 0.97 0.73 1.85
CA THR A 50 1.82 1.68 2.57
C THR A 50 2.50 0.95 3.73
N SER A 51 3.70 0.42 3.48
CA SER A 51 4.42 -0.32 4.50
C SER A 51 4.91 0.60 5.63
N PRO A 52 5.25 0.07 6.82
CA PRO A 52 5.89 0.83 7.90
C PRO A 52 7.17 1.55 7.47
N ASP A 53 7.84 1.05 6.42
CA ASP A 53 9.08 1.62 5.87
C ASP A 53 8.84 2.76 4.87
N LEU A 54 7.61 3.22 4.71
CA LEU A 54 7.21 4.12 3.63
C LEU A 54 8.07 5.40 3.54
N LEU A 55 8.40 6.04 4.66
CA LEU A 55 9.24 7.25 4.62
C LEU A 55 10.63 6.96 4.05
N ALA A 56 11.25 5.83 4.41
CA ALA A 56 12.53 5.41 3.86
C ALA A 56 12.40 5.09 2.36
N GLN A 57 11.29 4.48 1.95
CA GLN A 57 11.00 4.19 0.55
C GLN A 57 10.82 5.48 -0.28
N LEU A 58 10.10 6.48 0.24
CA LEU A 58 9.95 7.78 -0.39
C LEU A 58 11.28 8.51 -0.51
N ALA A 59 12.09 8.52 0.56
CA ALA A 59 13.41 9.13 0.56
C ALA A 59 14.35 8.48 -0.47
N ALA A 60 14.26 7.17 -0.66
CA ALA A 60 15.06 6.42 -1.62
C ALA A 60 14.58 6.54 -3.08
N PHE A 61 13.41 7.14 -3.34
CA PHE A 61 12.86 7.25 -4.68
C PHE A 61 12.55 8.72 -5.05
N PRO A 62 13.51 9.42 -5.69
CA PRO A 62 13.40 10.86 -5.97
C PRO A 62 12.15 11.29 -6.71
N LYS A 63 11.56 10.43 -7.56
CA LYS A 63 10.33 10.74 -8.31
C LYS A 63 9.08 10.86 -7.45
N LEU A 64 9.10 10.39 -6.21
CA LEU A 64 8.01 10.55 -5.25
C LEU A 64 8.25 11.70 -4.26
N GLN A 65 9.40 12.37 -4.34
CA GLN A 65 9.70 13.52 -3.50
C GLN A 65 8.99 14.77 -4.03
N PRO A 66 8.74 15.78 -3.17
CA PRO A 66 8.13 17.04 -3.58
C PRO A 66 8.92 17.73 -4.69
N ALA A 67 8.27 18.22 -5.74
CA ALA A 67 8.92 18.84 -6.89
C ALA A 67 8.15 20.03 -7.50
N ARG A 68 6.89 20.27 -7.10
CA ARG A 68 6.00 21.25 -7.76
C ARG A 68 5.73 22.49 -6.90
N SER A 69 5.74 22.36 -5.58
CA SER A 69 5.47 23.45 -4.64
C SER A 69 6.18 23.21 -3.30
N ILE A 70 6.07 24.18 -2.37
CA ILE A 70 6.69 24.10 -1.03
C ILE A 70 6.20 22.86 -0.25
N ARG A 71 4.92 22.51 -0.38
CA ARG A 71 4.35 21.27 0.11
C ARG A 71 3.61 20.60 -1.03
N ASP A 72 4.06 19.43 -1.41
CA ASP A 72 3.57 18.68 -2.57
C ASP A 72 3.68 17.18 -2.35
N THR A 73 2.86 16.43 -3.05
CA THR A 73 2.99 14.99 -3.18
C THR A 73 2.68 14.56 -4.60
N ALA A 74 3.47 13.66 -5.12
CA ALA A 74 3.19 12.99 -6.40
C ALA A 74 2.20 11.82 -6.26
N ILE A 75 1.77 11.47 -5.05
CA ILE A 75 0.84 10.38 -4.79
C ILE A 75 -0.58 10.85 -5.08
N ARG A 76 -1.24 10.20 -6.05
CA ARG A 76 -2.62 10.50 -6.49
C ARG A 76 -3.65 9.51 -5.98
N GLY A 77 -3.20 8.35 -5.55
CA GLY A 77 -4.06 7.34 -4.98
C GLY A 77 -3.24 6.28 -4.27
N ILE A 78 -3.87 5.61 -3.34
CA ILE A 78 -3.29 4.48 -2.61
C ILE A 78 -4.28 3.32 -2.70
N ILE A 79 -3.83 2.19 -3.23
CA ILE A 79 -4.60 0.96 -3.31
C ILE A 79 -4.17 0.06 -2.17
N PHE A 80 -5.11 -0.35 -1.32
CA PHE A 80 -4.89 -1.41 -0.34
C PHE A 80 -5.40 -2.74 -0.86
N MET A 81 -4.51 -3.72 -0.92
CA MET A 81 -4.82 -5.06 -1.40
C MET A 81 -5.37 -5.97 -0.30
N ASP A 82 -5.10 -5.63 0.93
CA ASP A 82 -5.60 -6.22 2.17
C ASP A 82 -5.42 -5.22 3.32
N SER A 83 -5.80 -5.60 4.52
CA SER A 83 -5.71 -4.75 5.71
C SER A 83 -4.54 -5.07 6.62
N GLN A 84 -3.56 -5.87 6.20
CA GLN A 84 -2.42 -6.26 7.05
C GLN A 84 -1.63 -5.03 7.54
N ILE A 85 -1.10 -5.12 8.76
CA ILE A 85 -0.35 -4.02 9.41
C ILE A 85 0.84 -3.58 8.55
N ASP A 86 1.59 -4.52 8.00
CA ASP A 86 2.75 -4.24 7.15
C ASP A 86 2.39 -3.69 5.77
N HIS A 87 1.11 -3.68 5.42
CA HIS A 87 0.58 -3.08 4.19
C HIS A 87 -0.10 -1.72 4.41
N THR A 88 -0.47 -1.37 5.63
CA THR A 88 -1.36 -0.22 5.87
C THR A 88 -0.80 0.84 6.82
N THR A 89 0.04 0.49 7.81
CA THR A 89 0.46 1.41 8.86
C THR A 89 1.27 2.61 8.39
N GLY A 90 1.98 2.49 7.27
CA GLY A 90 2.69 3.62 6.67
C GLY A 90 1.79 4.79 6.27
N LEU A 91 0.47 4.57 6.11
CA LEU A 91 -0.47 5.64 5.82
C LEU A 91 -0.48 6.71 6.93
N LEU A 92 -0.27 6.34 8.18
CA LEU A 92 -0.16 7.31 9.29
C LEU A 92 0.99 8.31 9.09
N MET A 93 2.03 7.89 8.39
CA MET A 93 3.19 8.75 8.11
C MET A 93 2.88 9.81 7.04
N LEU A 94 1.82 9.60 6.27
CA LEU A 94 1.36 10.53 5.24
C LEU A 94 0.28 11.52 5.71
N ARG A 95 -0.11 11.51 6.98
CA ARG A 95 -1.20 12.32 7.54
C ARG A 95 -1.11 13.82 7.20
N GLU A 96 0.09 14.36 7.06
CA GLU A 96 0.31 15.77 6.70
C GLU A 96 -0.16 16.11 5.28
N GLY A 97 -0.40 15.11 4.44
CA GLY A 97 -0.91 15.24 3.07
C GLY A 97 -2.40 14.93 2.94
N CYS A 98 -3.12 14.69 4.03
CA CYS A 98 -4.56 14.40 3.97
C CYS A 98 -5.37 15.56 3.37
N PRO A 99 -6.52 15.26 2.73
CA PRO A 99 -7.08 13.93 2.53
C PRO A 99 -6.35 13.13 1.45
N HIS A 100 -6.31 11.80 1.62
CA HIS A 100 -5.77 10.88 0.61
C HIS A 100 -6.89 10.13 -0.12
N GLU A 101 -6.72 9.93 -1.43
CA GLU A 101 -7.59 9.05 -2.22
C GLU A 101 -7.21 7.60 -1.96
N ILE A 102 -8.09 6.86 -1.29
CA ILE A 102 -7.89 5.46 -0.91
C ILE A 102 -8.82 4.57 -1.72
N TYR A 103 -8.24 3.56 -2.34
CA TYR A 103 -8.92 2.54 -3.11
C TYR A 103 -8.79 1.21 -2.37
N CYS A 104 -9.90 0.63 -1.94
CA CYS A 104 -9.92 -0.66 -1.24
C CYS A 104 -11.29 -1.34 -1.38
N SER A 105 -11.33 -2.63 -1.11
CA SER A 105 -12.57 -3.39 -1.00
C SER A 105 -13.38 -2.95 0.23
N ASP A 106 -14.66 -3.34 0.28
CA ASP A 106 -15.51 -3.09 1.44
C ASP A 106 -14.99 -3.81 2.69
N MET A 107 -14.43 -5.00 2.55
CA MET A 107 -13.86 -5.79 3.65
C MET A 107 -12.64 -5.10 4.26
N VAL A 108 -11.72 -4.63 3.42
CA VAL A 108 -10.54 -3.86 3.87
C VAL A 108 -10.97 -2.55 4.56
N TYR A 109 -11.98 -1.87 4.02
CA TYR A 109 -12.51 -0.66 4.66
C TYR A 109 -13.12 -0.94 6.03
N GLU A 110 -13.89 -2.02 6.16
CA GLU A 110 -14.45 -2.43 7.44
C GLU A 110 -13.36 -2.71 8.46
N ASP A 111 -12.35 -3.50 8.11
CA ASP A 111 -11.21 -3.80 8.97
C ASP A 111 -10.51 -2.53 9.47
N LEU A 112 -10.27 -1.58 8.56
CA LEU A 112 -9.53 -0.34 8.84
C LEU A 112 -10.40 0.78 9.47
N THR A 113 -11.68 0.50 9.71
CA THR A 113 -12.60 1.37 10.46
C THR A 113 -13.11 0.74 11.75
N THR A 114 -12.91 -0.56 11.96
CA THR A 114 -13.39 -1.29 13.14
C THR A 114 -12.27 -1.96 13.92
N GLY A 115 -11.78 -3.12 13.48
CA GLY A 115 -10.79 -3.91 14.21
C GLY A 115 -9.41 -3.23 14.30
N PHE A 116 -9.01 -2.49 13.27
CA PHE A 116 -7.85 -1.61 13.25
C PHE A 116 -8.25 -0.23 12.72
N PRO A 117 -8.79 0.67 13.54
CA PRO A 117 -9.47 1.89 13.08
C PRO A 117 -8.52 2.99 12.56
N LEU A 118 -7.61 2.61 11.67
CA LEU A 118 -6.62 3.48 11.05
C LEU A 118 -7.27 4.67 10.33
N PHE A 119 -8.33 4.43 9.58
CA PHE A 119 -9.01 5.48 8.82
C PHE A 119 -9.70 6.49 9.74
N ARG A 120 -10.31 6.01 10.84
CA ARG A 120 -10.94 6.90 11.83
C ARG A 120 -9.91 7.79 12.53
N MET A 121 -8.71 7.28 12.81
CA MET A 121 -7.63 8.09 13.35
C MET A 121 -7.27 9.25 12.42
N LEU A 122 -7.22 8.99 11.11
CA LEU A 122 -6.85 10.00 10.12
C LEU A 122 -7.91 11.09 9.91
N GLU A 123 -9.16 10.87 10.27
CA GLU A 123 -10.23 11.88 10.21
C GLU A 123 -9.88 13.16 10.98
N HIS A 124 -8.96 13.09 11.96
CA HIS A 124 -8.46 14.24 12.70
C HIS A 124 -7.47 15.13 11.93
N TRP A 125 -7.06 14.71 10.71
CA TRP A 125 -6.17 15.49 9.83
C TRP A 125 -6.85 15.82 8.50
N ASN A 126 -7.29 17.08 8.34
CA ASN A 126 -7.87 17.62 7.09
C ASN A 126 -8.94 16.72 6.43
N GLY A 127 -9.74 15.99 7.23
CA GLY A 127 -10.78 15.11 6.74
C GLY A 127 -10.30 13.68 6.40
N GLY A 128 -9.04 13.35 6.62
CA GLY A 128 -8.52 11.98 6.60
C GLY A 128 -8.39 11.38 5.22
N ILE A 129 -9.38 10.62 4.78
CA ILE A 129 -9.34 9.90 3.51
C ILE A 129 -10.63 10.12 2.70
N ASN A 130 -10.49 10.06 1.38
CA ASN A 130 -11.58 9.89 0.45
C ASN A 130 -11.63 8.42 0.01
N ARG A 131 -12.66 7.69 0.42
CA ARG A 131 -12.80 6.28 0.07
C ARG A 131 -13.35 6.11 -1.33
N ASN A 132 -12.69 5.24 -2.11
CA ASN A 132 -13.13 4.75 -3.39
C ASN A 132 -13.25 3.22 -3.32
N SER A 133 -14.45 2.67 -3.47
CA SER A 133 -14.65 1.22 -3.45
C SER A 133 -14.14 0.59 -4.75
N ILE A 134 -13.39 -0.50 -4.61
CA ILE A 134 -12.86 -1.26 -5.76
C ILE A 134 -13.91 -2.27 -6.23
N PRO A 135 -14.27 -2.30 -7.53
CA PRO A 135 -15.16 -3.32 -8.08
C PRO A 135 -14.50 -4.71 -8.04
N LEU A 136 -15.23 -5.71 -7.55
CA LEU A 136 -14.77 -7.11 -7.46
C LEU A 136 -15.41 -8.03 -8.50
N ASN A 137 -16.21 -7.45 -9.41
CA ASN A 137 -16.96 -8.15 -10.47
C ASN A 137 -16.15 -8.36 -11.76
N GLY A 138 -14.86 -7.97 -11.76
CA GLY A 138 -13.98 -8.08 -12.93
C GLY A 138 -13.91 -6.80 -13.79
N ASP A 139 -14.68 -5.77 -13.46
CA ASP A 139 -14.59 -4.48 -14.13
C ASP A 139 -13.27 -3.77 -13.84
N THR A 140 -12.82 -2.92 -14.75
CA THR A 140 -11.68 -2.05 -14.53
C THR A 140 -12.11 -0.77 -13.81
N PHE A 141 -11.17 -0.12 -13.15
CA PHE A 141 -11.32 1.21 -12.59
C PHE A 141 -10.09 2.07 -12.91
N THR A 142 -10.26 3.38 -12.88
CA THR A 142 -9.21 4.37 -13.12
C THR A 142 -8.99 5.22 -11.87
N ILE A 143 -7.84 5.84 -11.81
CA ILE A 143 -7.50 6.82 -10.75
C ILE A 143 -7.23 8.16 -11.42
N PRO A 144 -7.90 9.25 -11.04
CA PRO A 144 -7.70 10.57 -11.61
C PRO A 144 -6.21 10.96 -11.62
N ALA A 145 -5.77 11.60 -12.69
CA ALA A 145 -4.38 11.98 -12.97
C ALA A 145 -3.39 10.81 -13.20
N ILE A 146 -3.88 9.57 -13.25
CA ILE A 146 -3.09 8.43 -13.70
C ILE A 146 -3.55 8.03 -15.10
N ASP A 147 -3.06 8.78 -16.08
CA ASP A 147 -3.45 8.58 -17.47
C ASP A 147 -2.93 7.26 -18.04
N GLN A 148 -3.70 6.66 -18.94
CA GLN A 148 -3.31 5.48 -19.74
C GLN A 148 -3.09 4.21 -18.91
N ILE A 149 -3.53 4.19 -17.65
CA ILE A 149 -3.49 3.01 -16.80
C ILE A 149 -4.88 2.73 -16.24
N GLU A 150 -5.31 1.51 -16.42
CA GLU A 150 -6.49 0.94 -15.76
C GLU A 150 -6.06 -0.11 -14.75
N PHE A 151 -6.89 -0.31 -13.75
CA PHE A 151 -6.68 -1.30 -12.71
C PHE A 151 -7.84 -2.27 -12.68
N ARG A 152 -7.57 -3.55 -12.44
CA ARG A 152 -8.59 -4.57 -12.22
C ARG A 152 -8.26 -5.37 -10.98
N ALA A 153 -9.22 -5.48 -10.07
CA ALA A 153 -9.08 -6.32 -8.90
C ALA A 153 -9.33 -7.79 -9.23
N ILE A 154 -8.51 -8.64 -8.66
CA ILE A 154 -8.63 -10.10 -8.75
C ILE A 154 -8.77 -10.60 -7.31
N PRO A 155 -9.96 -11.04 -6.88
CA PRO A 155 -10.13 -11.62 -5.56
C PRO A 155 -9.20 -12.83 -5.34
N VAL A 156 -8.51 -12.83 -4.21
CA VAL A 156 -7.56 -13.89 -3.84
C VAL A 156 -8.04 -14.57 -2.56
N LYS A 157 -8.01 -15.89 -2.54
CA LYS A 157 -8.34 -16.64 -1.32
C LYS A 157 -7.27 -16.40 -0.26
N GLY A 158 -7.68 -16.00 0.92
CA GLY A 158 -6.80 -15.75 2.07
C GLY A 158 -7.61 -15.47 3.31
N LYS A 159 -6.94 -15.43 4.45
CA LYS A 159 -7.56 -15.02 5.71
C LYS A 159 -7.35 -13.53 5.91
N ALA A 160 -8.37 -12.84 6.36
CA ALA A 160 -8.24 -11.49 6.89
C ALA A 160 -7.26 -11.44 8.08
N PRO A 161 -6.71 -10.27 8.47
CA PRO A 161 -5.80 -10.17 9.61
C PRO A 161 -6.48 -10.56 10.93
N PRO A 162 -5.69 -10.82 11.99
CA PRO A 162 -6.22 -11.31 13.29
C PRO A 162 -7.28 -10.41 13.94
N TYR A 163 -7.26 -9.12 13.68
CA TYR A 163 -8.18 -8.13 14.24
C TYR A 163 -9.44 -7.92 13.37
N SER A 164 -9.50 -8.54 12.19
CA SER A 164 -10.67 -8.47 11.32
C SER A 164 -11.86 -9.20 11.95
N PRO A 165 -13.07 -8.64 11.88
CA PRO A 165 -14.28 -9.37 12.23
C PRO A 165 -14.47 -10.63 11.37
N HIS A 166 -13.87 -10.67 10.17
CA HIS A 166 -13.95 -11.78 9.22
C HIS A 166 -12.80 -12.79 9.33
N ARG A 167 -11.98 -12.72 10.38
CA ARG A 167 -10.81 -13.61 10.55
C ARG A 167 -11.12 -15.09 10.42
N HIS A 168 -12.27 -15.52 10.92
CA HIS A 168 -12.70 -16.91 10.95
C HIS A 168 -13.79 -17.25 9.93
N ASP A 169 -14.25 -16.24 9.18
CA ASP A 169 -15.25 -16.35 8.11
C ASP A 169 -14.75 -15.50 6.91
N PRO A 170 -13.81 -16.02 6.11
CA PRO A 170 -13.19 -15.25 5.02
C PRO A 170 -14.19 -14.85 3.94
N HIS A 171 -14.18 -13.57 3.59
CA HIS A 171 -15.04 -13.00 2.57
C HIS A 171 -14.27 -12.68 1.28
N THR A 172 -14.99 -12.63 0.16
CA THR A 172 -14.46 -12.08 -1.08
C THR A 172 -14.11 -10.62 -0.87
N GLY A 173 -12.85 -10.26 -1.13
CA GLY A 173 -12.36 -8.89 -0.93
C GLY A 173 -11.53 -8.69 0.34
N ASP A 174 -11.42 -9.68 1.24
CA ASP A 174 -10.43 -9.64 2.34
C ASP A 174 -9.00 -9.51 1.80
N ASN A 175 -8.76 -10.14 0.66
CA ASN A 175 -7.49 -10.09 -0.05
C ASN A 175 -7.74 -9.97 -1.56
N ILE A 176 -7.04 -9.08 -2.23
CA ILE A 176 -7.09 -8.91 -3.68
C ILE A 176 -5.69 -8.82 -4.28
N GLY A 177 -5.55 -9.31 -5.50
CA GLY A 177 -4.49 -8.92 -6.41
C GLY A 177 -4.95 -7.76 -7.28
N ILE A 178 -4.02 -7.02 -7.86
CA ILE A 178 -4.34 -5.95 -8.82
C ILE A 178 -3.60 -6.21 -10.13
N GLN A 179 -4.36 -6.33 -11.21
CA GLN A 179 -3.83 -6.23 -12.56
C GLN A 179 -3.71 -4.76 -12.94
N VAL A 180 -2.54 -4.38 -13.40
CA VAL A 180 -2.25 -3.04 -13.97
C VAL A 180 -2.24 -3.17 -15.48
N ILE A 181 -3.04 -2.39 -16.16
CA ILE A 181 -3.27 -2.46 -17.61
C ILE A 181 -2.79 -1.14 -18.22
N ASP A 182 -1.77 -1.20 -19.05
CA ASP A 182 -1.34 -0.06 -19.87
C ASP A 182 -2.19 -0.01 -21.15
N THR A 183 -3.08 0.96 -21.25
CA THR A 183 -4.02 1.07 -22.37
C THR A 183 -3.37 1.49 -23.69
N ARG A 184 -2.07 1.83 -23.69
CA ARG A 184 -1.30 2.16 -24.90
C ARG A 184 -0.83 0.91 -25.65
N THR A 185 -0.76 -0.21 -24.98
CA THR A 185 -0.11 -1.44 -25.49
C THR A 185 -1.10 -2.55 -25.83
N ASN A 186 -2.38 -2.25 -25.88
CA ASN A 186 -3.43 -3.18 -26.30
C ASN A 186 -3.47 -3.33 -27.82
#